data_3d7db55074425ebecf000f6ce26bc40c
#
_entry.id   3d7db55074425ebecf000f6ce26bc40c
#
_cell.length_a   1.000
_cell.length_b   1.000
_cell.length_c   1.000
_cell.angle_alpha   90.00
_cell.angle_beta   90.00
_cell.angle_gamma   90.00
#
_symmetry.space_group_name_H-M   'P 1'
#
loop_
_entity.id
_entity.type
_entity.pdbx_description
1 polymer ?
#
loop_
_entity_poly.entity_id
_entity_poly.type
_entity_poly.pdbx_seq_one_letter_code
_entity_poly.pdbx_strand_id
1 'polypeptide(L)'
;MTLKRVSPLLERNSETINLNLAPHPWKILKCAETGIVFLENPPGYEALKEDFAWEKTYESEVNKRRADEPIRYKISSFLKDFRLKVLKRNKIKEIAKREILKIKESTSIELLDVGCADGGALEKIISELPQTYHSKCIPNGIEISAALAKIAREKAKRGKWIHNNAVDGMLEFDNDYFDIVILSSFLEHEIEPVQLLKNTLIKLKSHGSVIIKVPNFASWNRHIRKEKWCGFRHPDHVNYFTPATLKETALRSGFSKFSMKLLDKQPLSDSMYAVLKKS
;
A
#
# COMPACT_ATOMS: atom_id res chain seq x y z
N MET A 1 -2.34 -9.69 22.03
CA MET A 1 -3.82 -9.80 21.95
C MET A 1 -4.24 -9.61 20.50
N THR A 2 -5.13 -10.48 19.99
CA THR A 2 -5.74 -10.29 18.68
C THR A 2 -6.96 -9.37 18.82
N LEU A 3 -7.07 -8.37 17.95
CA LEU A 3 -8.21 -7.47 17.90
C LEU A 3 -9.38 -8.16 17.18
N LYS A 4 -10.61 -7.99 17.65
CA LYS A 4 -11.78 -8.39 16.88
C LYS A 4 -12.26 -7.18 16.07
N ARG A 5 -12.01 -7.19 14.75
CA ARG A 5 -12.42 -6.10 13.85
C ARG A 5 -13.88 -6.23 13.44
N VAL A 6 -14.52 -5.07 13.34
CA VAL A 6 -15.74 -4.87 12.55
C VAL A 6 -15.38 -4.62 11.09
N SER A 7 -16.36 -4.45 10.23
CA SER A 7 -16.09 -4.09 8.83
C SER A 7 -15.24 -2.80 8.74
N PRO A 8 -14.05 -2.84 8.13
CA PRO A 8 -13.15 -1.68 8.10
C PRO A 8 -13.68 -0.50 7.25
N LEU A 9 -14.77 -0.69 6.53
CA LEU A 9 -15.41 0.36 5.75
C LEU A 9 -16.63 0.97 6.45
N LEU A 10 -17.19 0.29 7.43
CA LEU A 10 -18.41 0.75 8.10
C LEU A 10 -18.16 1.30 9.50
N GLU A 11 -17.02 0.94 10.10
CA GLU A 11 -16.68 1.29 11.51
C GLU A 11 -17.78 0.87 12.51
N ARG A 12 -18.65 -0.08 12.12
CA ARG A 12 -19.75 -0.65 12.90
C ARG A 12 -19.95 -2.13 12.59
N ASN A 13 -20.67 -2.83 13.44
CA ASN A 13 -21.06 -4.22 13.20
C ASN A 13 -21.93 -4.31 11.92
N SER A 14 -21.69 -5.35 11.16
CA SER A 14 -22.45 -5.71 9.97
C SER A 14 -22.49 -7.21 9.83
N GLU A 15 -23.44 -7.73 9.09
CA GLU A 15 -23.48 -9.14 8.73
C GLU A 15 -22.24 -9.52 7.95
N THR A 16 -21.62 -10.66 8.30
CA THR A 16 -20.39 -11.14 7.67
C THR A 16 -20.48 -12.61 7.34
N ILE A 17 -19.81 -13.01 6.26
CA ILE A 17 -19.70 -14.39 5.79
C ILE A 17 -18.25 -14.83 5.96
N ASN A 18 -18.01 -15.93 6.67
CA ASN A 18 -16.67 -16.53 6.74
C ASN A 18 -16.36 -17.25 5.43
N LEU A 19 -15.25 -16.88 4.81
CA LEU A 19 -14.83 -17.44 3.50
C LEU A 19 -14.00 -18.73 3.61
N ASN A 20 -13.59 -19.12 4.84
CA ASN A 20 -12.74 -20.29 5.11
C ASN A 20 -11.45 -20.33 4.25
N LEU A 21 -10.82 -19.17 4.04
CA LEU A 21 -9.63 -19.02 3.20
C LEU A 21 -8.34 -18.81 3.99
N ALA A 22 -8.40 -18.89 5.33
CA ALA A 22 -7.23 -18.74 6.19
C ALA A 22 -7.06 -19.96 7.11
N PRO A 23 -5.81 -20.32 7.44
CA PRO A 23 -5.54 -21.33 8.45
C PRO A 23 -5.90 -20.81 9.85
N HIS A 24 -6.27 -21.74 10.77
CA HIS A 24 -6.45 -21.38 12.18
C HIS A 24 -5.16 -20.74 12.75
N PRO A 25 -5.25 -19.69 13.58
CA PRO A 25 -6.46 -19.10 14.20
C PRO A 25 -7.13 -17.97 13.39
N TRP A 26 -6.67 -17.70 12.17
CA TRP A 26 -7.08 -16.55 11.37
C TRP A 26 -8.45 -16.79 10.72
N LYS A 27 -9.27 -15.72 10.63
CA LYS A 27 -10.57 -15.77 9.97
C LYS A 27 -10.70 -14.65 8.95
N ILE A 28 -10.98 -15.02 7.70
CA ILE A 28 -11.27 -14.06 6.62
C ILE A 28 -12.77 -13.96 6.46
N LEU A 29 -13.29 -12.75 6.71
CA LEU A 29 -14.70 -12.43 6.59
C LEU A 29 -14.95 -11.55 5.37
N LYS A 30 -16.15 -11.70 4.80
CA LYS A 30 -16.71 -10.78 3.79
C LYS A 30 -17.88 -10.05 4.39
N CYS A 31 -17.86 -8.72 4.40
CA CYS A 31 -18.99 -7.90 4.77
C CYS A 31 -20.12 -8.01 3.73
N ALA A 32 -21.33 -8.31 4.16
CA ALA A 32 -22.47 -8.49 3.28
C ALA A 32 -22.87 -7.15 2.60
N GLU A 33 -22.75 -6.04 3.32
CA GLU A 33 -23.16 -4.72 2.86
C GLU A 33 -22.17 -4.10 1.85
N THR A 34 -20.86 -4.09 2.17
CA THR A 34 -19.86 -3.42 1.35
C THR A 34 -19.09 -4.35 0.41
N GLY A 35 -19.17 -5.66 0.67
CA GLY A 35 -18.40 -6.66 -0.06
C GLY A 35 -16.90 -6.67 0.25
N ILE A 36 -16.41 -5.81 1.17
CA ILE A 36 -14.99 -5.85 1.59
C ILE A 36 -14.68 -7.18 2.25
N VAL A 37 -13.53 -7.74 1.92
CA VAL A 37 -12.99 -8.93 2.54
C VAL A 37 -11.85 -8.52 3.47
N PHE A 38 -11.85 -9.03 4.70
CA PHE A 38 -10.91 -8.61 5.73
C PHE A 38 -10.61 -9.71 6.73
N LEU A 39 -9.49 -9.59 7.41
CA LEU A 39 -9.10 -10.45 8.54
C LEU A 39 -9.83 -9.98 9.80
N GLU A 40 -10.62 -10.87 10.45
CA GLU A 40 -11.41 -10.54 11.66
C GLU A 40 -10.52 -10.23 12.86
N ASN A 41 -9.45 -10.99 13.01
CA ASN A 41 -8.61 -11.01 14.20
C ASN A 41 -7.13 -10.69 13.89
N PRO A 42 -6.82 -9.49 13.33
CA PRO A 42 -5.44 -9.13 13.02
C PRO A 42 -4.61 -8.94 14.29
N PRO A 43 -3.29 -9.06 14.20
CA PRO A 43 -2.40 -8.59 15.26
C PRO A 43 -2.54 -7.07 15.42
N GLY A 44 -2.39 -6.57 16.64
CA GLY A 44 -2.34 -5.13 16.89
C GLY A 44 -1.04 -4.50 16.39
N TYR A 45 -0.97 -3.16 16.34
CA TYR A 45 0.21 -2.42 15.85
C TYR A 45 1.50 -2.78 16.60
N GLU A 46 1.45 -3.05 17.91
CA GLU A 46 2.65 -3.45 18.67
C GLU A 46 3.20 -4.79 18.19
N ALA A 47 2.34 -5.79 17.96
CA ALA A 47 2.78 -7.06 17.39
C ALA A 47 3.30 -6.91 15.95
N LEU A 48 2.76 -5.97 15.17
CA LEU A 48 3.27 -5.65 13.83
C LEU A 48 4.67 -5.02 13.87
N LYS A 49 4.99 -4.26 14.92
CA LYS A 49 6.34 -3.69 15.10
C LYS A 49 7.38 -4.77 15.44
N GLU A 50 7.02 -5.73 16.27
CA GLU A 50 7.96 -6.67 16.88
C GLU A 50 7.99 -8.02 16.15
N ASP A 51 6.85 -8.72 16.07
CA ASP A 51 6.78 -10.10 15.62
C ASP A 51 6.56 -10.23 14.12
N PHE A 52 5.80 -9.30 13.54
CA PHE A 52 5.37 -9.31 12.13
C PHE A 52 5.99 -8.17 11.32
N ALA A 53 7.11 -7.61 11.78
CA ALA A 53 7.85 -6.64 11.00
C ALA A 53 8.21 -7.22 9.62
N TRP A 54 8.05 -6.44 8.57
CA TRP A 54 8.19 -6.86 7.18
C TRP A 54 9.54 -7.57 6.92
N GLU A 55 10.61 -7.14 7.56
CA GLU A 55 11.95 -7.72 7.44
C GLU A 55 11.96 -9.20 7.87
N LYS A 56 11.19 -9.53 8.92
CA LYS A 56 11.12 -10.90 9.46
C LYS A 56 10.20 -11.80 8.64
N THR A 57 9.06 -11.26 8.17
CA THR A 57 8.05 -12.04 7.46
C THR A 57 8.38 -12.24 5.99
N TYR A 58 9.10 -11.30 5.36
CA TYR A 58 9.43 -11.36 3.93
C TYR A 58 10.29 -12.57 3.55
N GLU A 59 11.37 -12.83 4.29
CA GLU A 59 12.26 -13.98 4.01
C GLU A 59 11.55 -15.32 4.21
N SER A 60 10.78 -15.44 5.28
CA SER A 60 9.95 -16.61 5.57
C SER A 60 8.97 -16.90 4.43
N GLU A 61 8.26 -15.88 3.95
CA GLU A 61 7.31 -16.00 2.83
C GLU A 61 8.01 -16.36 1.51
N VAL A 62 9.16 -15.78 1.22
CA VAL A 62 9.96 -16.12 0.03
C VAL A 62 10.40 -17.58 0.08
N ASN A 63 10.90 -18.03 1.22
CA ASN A 63 11.36 -19.40 1.40
C ASN A 63 10.20 -20.42 1.30
N LYS A 64 9.05 -20.11 1.91
CA LYS A 64 7.83 -20.92 1.80
C LYS A 64 7.39 -21.06 0.34
N ARG A 65 7.29 -19.97 -0.42
CA ARG A 65 6.90 -20.01 -1.85
C ARG A 65 7.91 -20.79 -2.70
N ARG A 66 9.19 -20.66 -2.37
CA ARG A 66 10.25 -21.41 -3.07
C ARG A 66 10.15 -22.91 -2.81
N ALA A 67 9.78 -23.30 -1.60
CA ALA A 67 9.60 -24.70 -1.21
C ALA A 67 8.31 -25.29 -1.80
N ASP A 68 7.18 -24.56 -1.68
CA ASP A 68 5.86 -25.06 -2.06
C ASP A 68 5.65 -25.13 -3.60
N GLU A 69 6.26 -24.22 -4.37
CA GLU A 69 6.08 -24.11 -5.82
C GLU A 69 7.38 -23.73 -6.55
N PRO A 70 8.43 -24.55 -6.54
CA PRO A 70 9.78 -24.16 -6.97
C PRO A 70 9.85 -23.75 -8.45
N ILE A 71 9.15 -24.44 -9.34
CA ILE A 71 9.15 -24.15 -10.80
C ILE A 71 8.46 -22.80 -11.04
N ARG A 72 7.31 -22.60 -10.43
CA ARG A 72 6.52 -21.37 -10.59
C ARG A 72 7.25 -20.19 -9.96
N TYR A 73 7.89 -20.38 -8.82
CA TYR A 73 8.71 -19.36 -8.20
C TYR A 73 9.83 -18.90 -9.14
N LYS A 74 10.56 -19.84 -9.78
CA LYS A 74 11.60 -19.53 -10.77
C LYS A 74 11.05 -18.75 -11.95
N ILE A 75 9.93 -19.17 -12.54
CA ILE A 75 9.30 -18.50 -13.69
C ILE A 75 8.83 -17.09 -13.29
N SER A 76 8.11 -16.95 -12.16
CA SER A 76 7.60 -15.65 -11.70
C SER A 76 8.73 -14.70 -11.32
N SER A 77 9.80 -15.20 -10.70
CA SER A 77 10.98 -14.43 -10.36
C SER A 77 11.72 -13.96 -11.61
N PHE A 78 11.91 -14.86 -12.59
CA PHE A 78 12.51 -14.51 -13.88
C PHE A 78 11.69 -13.44 -14.62
N LEU A 79 10.37 -13.58 -14.72
CA LEU A 79 9.50 -12.60 -15.36
C LEU A 79 9.50 -11.24 -14.62
N LYS A 80 9.55 -11.27 -13.29
CA LYS A 80 9.68 -10.05 -12.48
C LYS A 80 11.02 -9.36 -12.75
N ASP A 81 12.11 -10.12 -12.72
CA ASP A 81 13.46 -9.61 -12.96
C ASP A 81 13.61 -9.09 -14.40
N PHE A 82 13.10 -9.82 -15.39
CA PHE A 82 13.06 -9.37 -16.77
C PHE A 82 12.31 -8.06 -16.92
N ARG A 83 11.12 -7.94 -16.32
CA ARG A 83 10.33 -6.71 -16.34
C ARG A 83 11.04 -5.54 -15.67
N LEU A 84 11.69 -5.76 -14.53
CA LEU A 84 12.34 -4.71 -13.75
C LEU A 84 13.72 -4.33 -14.30
N LYS A 85 14.54 -5.33 -14.69
CA LYS A 85 15.93 -5.13 -15.11
C LYS A 85 16.06 -4.85 -16.60
N VAL A 86 15.32 -5.59 -17.44
CA VAL A 86 15.42 -5.48 -18.90
C VAL A 86 14.44 -4.44 -19.44
N LEU A 87 13.16 -4.54 -19.09
CA LEU A 87 12.15 -3.58 -19.56
C LEU A 87 12.13 -2.29 -18.73
N LYS A 88 12.82 -2.24 -17.58
CA LYS A 88 12.85 -1.12 -16.62
C LYS A 88 11.44 -0.61 -16.24
N ARG A 89 10.42 -1.48 -16.33
CA ARG A 89 9.02 -1.13 -16.08
C ARG A 89 8.65 -1.34 -14.62
N ASN A 90 8.55 -0.26 -13.86
CA ASN A 90 7.96 -0.23 -12.53
C ASN A 90 6.74 0.69 -12.56
N LYS A 91 5.55 0.10 -12.58
CA LYS A 91 4.29 0.81 -12.80
C LYS A 91 4.01 1.88 -11.74
N ILE A 92 4.35 1.63 -10.47
CA ILE A 92 4.16 2.63 -9.41
C ILE A 92 5.04 3.87 -9.66
N LYS A 93 6.29 3.67 -10.09
CA LYS A 93 7.19 4.74 -10.46
C LYS A 93 6.69 5.52 -11.67
N GLU A 94 6.19 4.81 -12.70
CA GLU A 94 5.64 5.45 -13.91
C GLU A 94 4.43 6.34 -13.56
N ILE A 95 3.55 5.86 -12.68
CA ILE A 95 2.39 6.65 -12.20
C ILE A 95 2.89 7.85 -11.39
N ALA A 96 3.81 7.66 -10.45
CA ALA A 96 4.34 8.73 -9.61
C ALA A 96 5.02 9.82 -10.47
N LYS A 97 5.92 9.44 -11.37
CA LYS A 97 6.57 10.36 -12.28
C LYS A 97 5.56 11.16 -13.12
N ARG A 98 4.53 10.49 -13.65
CA ARG A 98 3.48 11.15 -14.42
C ARG A 98 2.70 12.18 -13.59
N GLU A 99 2.37 11.87 -12.34
CA GLU A 99 1.65 12.81 -11.46
C GLU A 99 2.57 13.97 -11.03
N ILE A 100 3.84 13.71 -10.71
CA ILE A 100 4.84 14.76 -10.39
C ILE A 100 5.04 15.72 -11.56
N LEU A 101 5.19 15.21 -12.78
CA LEU A 101 5.43 16.03 -13.98
C LEU A 101 4.24 16.92 -14.37
N LYS A 102 3.07 16.74 -13.77
CA LYS A 102 1.93 17.66 -13.94
C LYS A 102 2.08 18.93 -13.09
N ILE A 103 2.93 18.90 -12.08
CA ILE A 103 3.17 20.02 -11.16
C ILE A 103 4.27 20.90 -11.75
N LYS A 104 3.90 21.96 -12.50
CA LYS A 104 4.84 22.75 -13.28
C LYS A 104 5.38 23.97 -12.53
N GLU A 105 4.55 24.65 -11.74
CA GLU A 105 4.84 25.98 -11.19
C GLU A 105 5.28 26.00 -9.72
N SER A 106 5.50 24.82 -9.11
CA SER A 106 5.90 24.76 -7.71
C SER A 106 7.41 24.92 -7.53
N THR A 107 7.81 25.67 -6.51
CA THR A 107 9.20 25.76 -6.04
C THR A 107 9.60 24.54 -5.22
N SER A 108 8.64 23.90 -4.54
CA SER A 108 8.81 22.71 -3.72
C SER A 108 7.67 21.71 -4.00
N ILE A 109 8.01 20.44 -4.14
CA ILE A 109 7.08 19.33 -4.37
C ILE A 109 7.27 18.33 -3.24
N GLU A 110 6.32 18.28 -2.30
CA GLU A 110 6.36 17.42 -1.14
C GLU A 110 5.82 16.03 -1.49
N LEU A 111 6.67 15.03 -1.36
CA LEU A 111 6.36 13.63 -1.63
C LEU A 111 6.35 12.85 -0.32
N LEU A 112 5.37 11.99 -0.13
CA LEU A 112 5.32 11.06 1.02
C LEU A 112 5.28 9.60 0.53
N ASP A 113 6.10 8.75 1.14
CA ASP A 113 6.00 7.30 1.04
C ASP A 113 5.56 6.73 2.39
N VAL A 114 4.41 6.08 2.44
CA VAL A 114 3.88 5.46 3.66
C VAL A 114 4.28 3.99 3.68
N GLY A 115 4.95 3.56 4.75
CA GLY A 115 5.68 2.30 4.79
C GLY A 115 6.96 2.41 3.95
N CYS A 116 7.73 3.46 4.19
CA CYS A 116 8.86 3.86 3.35
C CYS A 116 10.10 2.96 3.48
N ALA A 117 10.09 2.00 4.40
CA ALA A 117 11.22 1.15 4.72
C ALA A 117 12.51 1.97 4.93
N ASP A 118 13.57 1.72 4.16
CA ASP A 118 14.85 2.42 4.22
C ASP A 118 14.88 3.78 3.49
N GLY A 119 13.74 4.27 3.02
CA GLY A 119 13.58 5.54 2.32
C GLY A 119 14.04 5.55 0.85
N GLY A 120 14.57 4.46 0.33
CA GLY A 120 15.17 4.45 -1.00
C GLY A 120 14.20 4.49 -2.18
N ALA A 121 12.89 4.30 -1.97
CA ALA A 121 11.92 4.23 -3.06
C ALA A 121 11.68 5.60 -3.72
N LEU A 122 11.48 6.66 -2.92
CA LEU A 122 11.30 8.02 -3.42
C LEU A 122 12.56 8.55 -4.11
N GLU A 123 13.74 8.32 -3.55
CA GLU A 123 15.01 8.72 -4.16
C GLU A 123 15.18 8.11 -5.56
N LYS A 124 14.80 6.83 -5.73
CA LYS A 124 14.80 6.17 -7.05
C LYS A 124 13.77 6.76 -8.01
N ILE A 125 12.64 7.27 -7.54
CA ILE A 125 11.66 7.97 -8.38
C ILE A 125 12.22 9.33 -8.80
N ILE A 126 12.76 10.09 -7.86
CA ILE A 126 13.31 11.43 -8.07
C ILE A 126 14.49 11.38 -9.06
N SER A 127 15.40 10.43 -8.91
CA SER A 127 16.57 10.28 -9.79
C SER A 127 16.23 9.99 -11.26
N GLU A 128 15.02 9.49 -11.53
CA GLU A 128 14.53 9.22 -12.88
C GLU A 128 13.70 10.39 -13.48
N LEU A 129 13.47 11.46 -12.71
CA LEU A 129 12.83 12.69 -13.20
C LEU A 129 13.85 13.56 -13.97
N PRO A 130 13.39 14.54 -14.77
CA PRO A 130 14.27 15.57 -15.30
C PRO A 130 15.02 16.31 -14.19
N GLN A 131 16.28 16.68 -14.44
CA GLN A 131 17.16 17.28 -13.43
C GLN A 131 16.55 18.52 -12.72
N THR A 132 15.73 19.29 -13.45
CA THR A 132 15.01 20.45 -12.91
C THR A 132 14.04 20.13 -11.76
N TYR A 133 13.66 18.85 -11.60
CA TYR A 133 12.80 18.39 -10.51
C TYR A 133 13.58 17.87 -9.30
N HIS A 134 14.88 17.55 -9.46
CA HIS A 134 15.64 16.89 -8.38
C HIS A 134 15.75 17.76 -7.13
N SER A 135 15.99 19.08 -7.30
CA SER A 135 16.05 20.03 -6.17
C SER A 135 14.68 20.39 -5.60
N LYS A 136 13.63 20.31 -6.43
CA LYS A 136 12.27 20.67 -6.04
C LYS A 136 11.56 19.57 -5.25
N CYS A 137 11.80 18.30 -5.57
CA CYS A 137 11.13 17.17 -4.91
C CYS A 137 11.73 16.95 -3.51
N ILE A 138 10.92 17.00 -2.48
CA ILE A 138 11.30 16.76 -1.08
C ILE A 138 10.67 15.44 -0.64
N PRO A 139 11.49 14.38 -0.43
CA PRO A 139 10.98 13.09 0.01
C PRO A 139 10.72 13.08 1.51
N ASN A 140 9.56 12.59 1.92
CA ASN A 140 9.18 12.36 3.29
C ASN A 140 8.76 10.88 3.47
N GLY A 141 8.81 10.36 4.69
CA GLY A 141 8.46 8.98 4.96
C GLY A 141 7.83 8.74 6.32
N ILE A 142 6.95 7.74 6.39
CA ILE A 142 6.43 7.17 7.64
C ILE A 142 6.79 5.69 7.64
N GLU A 143 7.39 5.20 8.73
CA GLU A 143 7.79 3.80 8.89
C GLU A 143 7.55 3.33 10.32
N ILE A 144 6.92 2.17 10.47
CA ILE A 144 6.60 1.59 11.79
C ILE A 144 7.79 0.85 12.40
N SER A 145 8.71 0.32 11.57
CA SER A 145 9.92 -0.34 12.04
C SER A 145 10.96 0.68 12.51
N ALA A 146 11.32 0.61 13.79
CA ALA A 146 12.34 1.50 14.37
C ALA A 146 13.68 1.39 13.65
N ALA A 147 14.08 0.18 13.28
CA ALA A 147 15.34 -0.07 12.59
C ALA A 147 15.35 0.56 11.18
N LEU A 148 14.29 0.36 10.40
CA LEU A 148 14.17 0.92 9.05
C LEU A 148 13.99 2.44 9.08
N ALA A 149 13.18 2.97 10.00
CA ALA A 149 13.01 4.41 10.18
C ALA A 149 14.32 5.11 10.54
N LYS A 150 15.16 4.48 11.38
CA LYS A 150 16.51 4.96 11.68
C LYS A 150 17.37 5.03 10.43
N ILE A 151 17.42 3.94 9.65
CA ILE A 151 18.16 3.88 8.39
C ILE A 151 17.68 4.95 7.40
N ALA A 152 16.35 5.13 7.29
CA ALA A 152 15.78 6.16 6.42
C ALA A 152 16.24 7.56 6.82
N ARG A 153 16.22 7.90 8.14
CA ARG A 153 16.71 9.18 8.66
C ARG A 153 18.21 9.40 8.41
N GLU A 154 19.02 8.38 8.61
CA GLU A 154 20.48 8.45 8.39
C GLU A 154 20.84 8.65 6.93
N LYS A 155 20.09 8.04 6.01
CA LYS A 155 20.27 8.20 4.56
C LYS A 155 19.72 9.51 4.02
N ALA A 156 18.70 10.07 4.67
CA ALA A 156 17.96 11.21 4.20
C ALA A 156 18.80 12.49 4.26
N LYS A 157 18.88 13.22 3.14
CA LYS A 157 19.51 14.54 3.05
C LYS A 157 18.52 15.66 3.34
N ARG A 158 17.22 15.39 3.25
CA ARG A 158 16.12 16.34 3.37
C ARG A 158 14.80 15.62 3.64
N GLY A 159 13.75 16.42 3.95
CA GLY A 159 12.44 15.91 4.27
C GLY A 159 12.28 15.43 5.71
N LYS A 160 11.07 15.04 6.06
CA LYS A 160 10.70 14.57 7.40
C LYS A 160 10.44 13.06 7.36
N TRP A 161 11.12 12.34 8.27
CA TRP A 161 11.07 10.87 8.33
C TRP A 161 10.58 10.45 9.71
N ILE A 162 9.38 9.89 9.78
CA ILE A 162 8.64 9.64 11.01
C ILE A 162 8.68 8.15 11.33
N HIS A 163 9.00 7.83 12.58
CA HIS A 163 8.86 6.50 13.15
C HIS A 163 7.54 6.45 13.92
N ASN A 164 6.50 5.96 13.27
CA ASN A 164 5.18 5.79 13.84
C ASN A 164 4.35 4.81 12.98
N ASN A 165 3.15 4.39 13.48
CA ASN A 165 2.15 3.80 12.60
C ASN A 165 1.65 4.86 11.59
N ALA A 166 1.01 4.43 10.51
CA ALA A 166 0.66 5.36 9.43
C ALA A 166 -0.45 6.34 9.81
N VAL A 167 -1.43 5.91 10.59
CA VAL A 167 -2.58 6.75 10.99
C VAL A 167 -2.11 7.92 11.85
N ASP A 168 -1.31 7.65 12.88
CA ASP A 168 -0.78 8.66 13.78
C ASP A 168 0.36 9.46 13.15
N GLY A 169 1.26 8.80 12.40
CA GLY A 169 2.37 9.45 11.71
C GLY A 169 1.90 10.46 10.67
N MET A 170 0.73 10.25 10.05
CA MET A 170 0.12 11.22 9.15
C MET A 170 -0.25 12.52 9.89
N LEU A 171 -0.65 12.45 11.15
CA LEU A 171 -1.03 13.62 11.95
C LEU A 171 0.16 14.53 12.30
N GLU A 172 1.39 14.02 12.23
CA GLU A 172 2.60 14.79 12.50
C GLU A 172 2.98 15.79 11.39
N PHE A 173 2.29 15.77 10.26
CA PHE A 173 2.47 16.74 9.17
C PHE A 173 1.40 17.84 9.22
N ASP A 174 1.70 18.98 8.62
CA ASP A 174 0.75 20.08 8.46
C ASP A 174 -0.38 19.73 7.48
N ASN A 175 -1.50 20.44 7.56
CA ASN A 175 -2.58 20.30 6.58
C ASN A 175 -2.13 20.89 5.24
N ASP A 176 -2.69 20.36 4.14
CA ASP A 176 -2.36 20.80 2.78
C ASP A 176 -0.85 20.79 2.47
N TYR A 177 -0.13 19.80 3.01
CA TYR A 177 1.33 19.71 2.94
C TYR A 177 1.82 18.95 1.69
N PHE A 178 1.19 17.82 1.36
CA PHE A 178 1.69 16.92 0.33
C PHE A 178 1.14 17.19 -1.07
N ASP A 179 2.01 17.14 -2.06
CA ASP A 179 1.65 17.09 -3.48
C ASP A 179 1.35 15.67 -3.92
N ILE A 180 2.16 14.69 -3.48
CA ILE A 180 2.00 13.27 -3.82
C ILE A 180 2.17 12.41 -2.56
N VAL A 181 1.21 11.54 -2.30
CA VAL A 181 1.31 10.47 -1.29
C VAL A 181 1.30 9.11 -1.99
N ILE A 182 2.22 8.24 -1.63
CA ILE A 182 2.35 6.88 -2.18
C ILE A 182 2.02 5.87 -1.09
N LEU A 183 1.07 4.98 -1.40
CA LEU A 183 0.67 3.82 -0.60
C LEU A 183 0.95 2.56 -1.45
N SER A 184 2.21 2.15 -1.51
CA SER A 184 2.64 1.06 -2.37
C SER A 184 2.75 -0.27 -1.63
N SER A 185 1.78 -1.15 -1.77
CA SER A 185 1.66 -2.39 -1.00
C SER A 185 1.64 -2.09 0.50
N PHE A 186 0.77 -1.16 0.88
CA PHE A 186 0.62 -0.69 2.25
C PHE A 186 -0.83 -0.83 2.76
N LEU A 187 -1.83 -0.39 1.99
CA LEU A 187 -3.22 -0.31 2.47
C LEU A 187 -3.83 -1.69 2.80
N GLU A 188 -3.31 -2.76 2.21
CA GLU A 188 -3.66 -4.13 2.55
C GLU A 188 -3.22 -4.54 3.96
N HIS A 189 -2.24 -3.85 4.54
CA HIS A 189 -1.71 -4.08 5.89
C HIS A 189 -2.37 -3.18 6.94
N GLU A 190 -3.06 -2.11 6.53
CA GLU A 190 -3.59 -1.11 7.43
C GLU A 190 -4.90 -1.57 8.10
N ILE A 191 -4.93 -1.55 9.43
CA ILE A 191 -6.11 -1.98 10.21
C ILE A 191 -7.26 -0.97 10.01
N GLU A 192 -6.96 0.32 9.90
CA GLU A 192 -7.90 1.43 9.79
C GLU A 192 -7.77 2.17 8.45
N PRO A 193 -8.03 1.49 7.30
CA PRO A 193 -7.73 2.04 5.98
C PRO A 193 -8.55 3.30 5.64
N VAL A 194 -9.77 3.40 6.16
CA VAL A 194 -10.61 4.61 5.97
C VAL A 194 -10.04 5.78 6.77
N GLN A 195 -9.62 5.55 8.02
CA GLN A 195 -9.04 6.61 8.85
C GLN A 195 -7.70 7.11 8.29
N LEU A 196 -6.82 6.20 7.84
CA LEU A 196 -5.58 6.58 7.17
C LEU A 196 -5.86 7.47 5.95
N LEU A 197 -6.80 7.09 5.10
CA LEU A 197 -7.14 7.87 3.91
C LEU A 197 -7.82 9.20 4.25
N LYS A 198 -8.64 9.29 5.32
CA LYS A 198 -9.19 10.57 5.84
C LYS A 198 -8.05 11.51 6.27
N ASN A 199 -7.10 11.01 7.08
CA ASN A 199 -5.94 11.79 7.49
C ASN A 199 -5.10 12.22 6.28
N THR A 200 -4.89 11.32 5.32
CA THR A 200 -4.17 11.62 4.08
C THR A 200 -4.87 12.74 3.29
N LEU A 201 -6.20 12.72 3.18
CA LEU A 201 -6.97 13.75 2.47
C LEU A 201 -6.78 15.15 3.10
N ILE A 202 -6.73 15.24 4.42
CA ILE A 202 -6.49 16.50 5.14
C ILE A 202 -5.08 17.04 4.85
N LYS A 203 -4.08 16.15 4.80
CA LYS A 203 -2.67 16.51 4.57
C LYS A 203 -2.34 16.75 3.09
N LEU A 204 -3.23 16.38 2.19
CA LEU A 204 -3.05 16.52 0.75
C LEU A 204 -3.42 17.94 0.31
N LYS A 205 -2.58 18.60 -0.50
CA LYS A 205 -2.89 19.87 -1.18
C LYS A 205 -4.10 19.71 -2.11
N SER A 206 -4.75 20.81 -2.45
CA SER A 206 -5.94 20.80 -3.33
C SER A 206 -5.71 20.09 -4.67
N HIS A 207 -4.52 20.27 -5.26
CA HIS A 207 -4.11 19.62 -6.52
C HIS A 207 -3.40 18.27 -6.31
N GLY A 208 -3.20 17.86 -5.06
CA GLY A 208 -2.43 16.70 -4.70
C GLY A 208 -3.07 15.37 -5.13
N SER A 209 -2.25 14.32 -5.16
CA SER A 209 -2.68 12.99 -5.57
C SER A 209 -2.18 11.92 -4.61
N VAL A 210 -3.03 10.92 -4.35
CA VAL A 210 -2.63 9.69 -3.65
C VAL A 210 -2.51 8.57 -4.68
N ILE A 211 -1.38 7.87 -4.67
CA ILE A 211 -1.11 6.76 -5.57
C ILE A 211 -1.12 5.47 -4.76
N ILE A 212 -2.04 4.57 -5.07
CA ILE A 212 -2.25 3.32 -4.35
C ILE A 212 -1.87 2.14 -5.24
N LYS A 213 -1.14 1.19 -4.66
CA LYS A 213 -0.94 -0.16 -5.20
C LYS A 213 -1.30 -1.17 -4.13
N VAL A 214 -2.22 -2.10 -4.43
CA VAL A 214 -2.63 -3.20 -3.55
C VAL A 214 -2.82 -4.49 -4.34
N PRO A 215 -2.85 -5.68 -3.68
CA PRO A 215 -3.26 -6.92 -4.31
C PRO A 215 -4.70 -6.85 -4.83
N ASN A 216 -4.95 -7.47 -5.98
CA ASN A 216 -6.27 -7.51 -6.61
C ASN A 216 -7.01 -8.79 -6.21
N PHE A 217 -7.88 -8.73 -5.21
CA PHE A 217 -8.68 -9.88 -4.77
C PHE A 217 -9.67 -10.38 -5.83
N ALA A 218 -9.98 -9.59 -6.86
CA ALA A 218 -10.80 -9.99 -8.00
C ALA A 218 -9.98 -10.63 -9.14
N SER A 219 -8.67 -10.90 -8.96
CA SER A 219 -7.84 -11.51 -9.99
C SER A 219 -8.26 -12.96 -10.29
N TRP A 220 -8.20 -13.37 -11.56
CA TRP A 220 -8.43 -14.77 -11.94
C TRP A 220 -7.43 -15.71 -11.27
N ASN A 221 -6.19 -15.26 -11.08
CA ASN A 221 -5.17 -16.04 -10.41
C ASN A 221 -5.56 -16.42 -8.97
N ARG A 222 -6.27 -15.53 -8.26
CA ARG A 222 -6.83 -15.83 -6.93
C ARG A 222 -7.86 -16.96 -7.00
N HIS A 223 -8.75 -16.96 -7.99
CA HIS A 223 -9.77 -18.01 -8.15
C HIS A 223 -9.15 -19.37 -8.49
N ILE A 224 -8.09 -19.38 -9.30
CA ILE A 224 -7.37 -20.60 -9.69
C ILE A 224 -6.55 -21.14 -8.53
N ARG A 225 -5.86 -20.25 -7.78
CA ARG A 225 -4.91 -20.65 -6.74
C ARG A 225 -5.51 -20.81 -5.35
N LYS A 226 -6.73 -20.29 -5.14
CA LYS A 226 -7.45 -20.38 -3.86
C LYS A 226 -6.53 -19.93 -2.70
N GLU A 227 -6.32 -20.76 -1.66
CA GLU A 227 -5.50 -20.49 -0.49
C GLU A 227 -4.01 -20.25 -0.82
N LYS A 228 -3.53 -20.71 -1.97
CA LYS A 228 -2.13 -20.50 -2.44
C LYS A 228 -1.93 -19.20 -3.20
N TRP A 229 -2.95 -18.35 -3.28
CA TRP A 229 -2.81 -17.05 -3.95
C TRP A 229 -1.83 -16.14 -3.21
N CYS A 230 -0.96 -15.44 -3.97
CA CYS A 230 0.11 -14.61 -3.40
C CYS A 230 -0.38 -13.40 -2.59
N GLY A 231 -1.65 -13.03 -2.70
CA GLY A 231 -2.27 -11.99 -1.88
C GLY A 231 -2.68 -12.47 -0.48
N PHE A 232 -2.70 -13.78 -0.21
CA PHE A 232 -2.92 -14.30 1.12
C PHE A 232 -1.60 -14.39 1.87
N ARG A 233 -1.37 -13.43 2.76
CA ARG A 233 -0.21 -13.37 3.65
C ARG A 233 -0.72 -13.17 5.07
N HIS A 234 -0.94 -14.26 5.76
CA HIS A 234 -1.45 -14.24 7.12
C HIS A 234 -0.31 -14.12 8.13
N PRO A 235 -0.42 -13.24 9.13
CA PRO A 235 -1.50 -12.28 9.36
C PRO A 235 -1.27 -10.89 8.76
N ASP A 236 -0.26 -10.70 7.92
CA ASP A 236 0.19 -9.37 7.45
C ASP A 236 -0.87 -8.64 6.60
N HIS A 237 -1.52 -9.38 5.68
CA HIS A 237 -2.56 -8.80 4.85
C HIS A 237 -3.90 -8.88 5.57
N VAL A 238 -4.35 -7.74 6.05
CA VAL A 238 -5.58 -7.63 6.84
C VAL A 238 -6.79 -7.15 6.02
N ASN A 239 -6.56 -6.63 4.81
CA ASN A 239 -7.60 -6.23 3.86
C ASN A 239 -7.35 -6.82 2.48
N TYR A 240 -8.42 -7.28 1.83
CA TYR A 240 -8.39 -7.89 0.50
C TYR A 240 -9.30 -7.10 -0.43
N PHE A 241 -8.70 -6.14 -1.14
CA PHE A 241 -9.43 -5.19 -1.98
C PHE A 241 -9.76 -5.77 -3.35
N THR A 242 -10.97 -5.49 -3.82
CA THR A 242 -11.35 -5.51 -5.23
C THR A 242 -11.32 -4.08 -5.78
N PRO A 243 -11.37 -3.85 -7.11
CA PRO A 243 -11.51 -2.51 -7.67
C PRO A 243 -12.72 -1.74 -7.09
N ALA A 244 -13.84 -2.44 -6.85
CA ALA A 244 -15.06 -1.84 -6.29
C ALA A 244 -14.87 -1.43 -4.81
N THR A 245 -14.35 -2.34 -3.97
CA THR A 245 -14.17 -2.04 -2.55
C THR A 245 -13.03 -1.03 -2.30
N LEU A 246 -12.00 -0.98 -3.13
CA LEU A 246 -10.99 0.09 -3.06
C LEU A 246 -11.58 1.46 -3.41
N LYS A 247 -12.45 1.52 -4.43
CA LYS A 247 -13.18 2.74 -4.76
C LYS A 247 -14.09 3.18 -3.61
N GLU A 248 -14.84 2.25 -3.02
CA GLU A 248 -15.72 2.50 -1.89
C GLU A 248 -14.93 3.03 -0.68
N THR A 249 -13.75 2.44 -0.38
CA THR A 249 -12.86 2.92 0.68
C THR A 249 -12.47 4.37 0.44
N ALA A 250 -12.05 4.72 -0.77
CA ALA A 250 -11.67 6.08 -1.14
C ALA A 250 -12.84 7.08 -0.98
N LEU A 251 -14.04 6.71 -1.46
CA LEU A 251 -15.22 7.56 -1.36
C LEU A 251 -15.63 7.81 0.10
N ARG A 252 -15.63 6.76 0.95
CA ARG A 252 -15.93 6.88 2.38
C ARG A 252 -14.89 7.70 3.15
N SER A 253 -13.68 7.80 2.61
CA SER A 253 -12.62 8.65 3.16
C SER A 253 -12.71 10.11 2.68
N GLY A 254 -13.70 10.46 1.85
CA GLY A 254 -13.95 11.82 1.38
C GLY A 254 -13.26 12.19 0.05
N PHE A 255 -12.59 11.27 -0.61
CA PHE A 255 -12.03 11.55 -1.93
C PHE A 255 -13.14 11.66 -2.99
N SER A 256 -13.15 12.74 -3.77
CA SER A 256 -14.14 12.98 -4.81
C SER A 256 -13.77 12.31 -6.14
N LYS A 257 -12.47 12.15 -6.41
CA LYS A 257 -11.97 11.56 -7.67
C LYS A 257 -11.18 10.28 -7.42
N PHE A 258 -11.64 9.21 -8.04
CA PHE A 258 -10.98 7.90 -8.06
C PHE A 258 -10.74 7.48 -9.51
N SER A 259 -9.50 7.20 -9.86
CA SER A 259 -9.10 6.82 -11.22
C SER A 259 -8.34 5.50 -11.23
N MET A 260 -8.80 4.56 -12.04
CA MET A 260 -8.09 3.33 -12.41
C MET A 260 -8.18 3.16 -13.93
N LYS A 261 -7.04 3.06 -14.62
CA LYS A 261 -7.05 2.73 -16.04
C LYS A 261 -7.42 1.25 -16.23
N LEU A 262 -7.88 0.87 -17.43
CA LEU A 262 -8.17 -0.54 -17.76
C LEU A 262 -7.01 -1.47 -17.43
N LEU A 263 -5.77 -1.07 -17.79
CA LEU A 263 -4.56 -1.82 -17.51
C LEU A 263 -4.16 -1.83 -16.00
N ASP A 264 -4.81 -1.02 -15.16
CA ASP A 264 -4.53 -0.94 -13.72
C ASP A 264 -5.38 -1.89 -12.88
N LYS A 265 -6.43 -2.46 -13.46
CA LYS A 265 -7.40 -3.38 -12.83
C LYS A 265 -7.61 -4.69 -13.58
N GLN A 266 -6.61 -5.11 -14.36
CA GLN A 266 -6.75 -6.33 -15.17
C GLN A 266 -6.96 -7.54 -14.28
N PRO A 267 -7.92 -8.43 -14.64
CA PRO A 267 -8.18 -9.66 -13.87
C PRO A 267 -7.01 -10.65 -13.92
N LEU A 268 -6.11 -10.52 -14.91
CA LEU A 268 -4.88 -11.31 -15.02
C LEU A 268 -3.76 -10.84 -14.11
N SER A 269 -3.87 -9.62 -13.53
CA SER A 269 -2.85 -9.05 -12.64
C SER A 269 -3.21 -9.27 -11.18
N ASP A 270 -2.27 -9.80 -10.39
CA ASP A 270 -2.41 -9.90 -8.93
C ASP A 270 -2.28 -8.55 -8.21
N SER A 271 -1.94 -7.49 -8.91
CA SER A 271 -1.87 -6.13 -8.36
C SER A 271 -2.76 -5.18 -9.14
N MET A 272 -3.36 -4.24 -8.44
CA MET A 272 -4.10 -3.14 -9.03
C MET A 272 -3.56 -1.79 -8.55
N TYR A 273 -3.83 -0.73 -9.35
CA TYR A 273 -3.30 0.61 -9.12
C TYR A 273 -4.41 1.63 -9.23
N ALA A 274 -4.46 2.57 -8.30
CA ALA A 274 -5.41 3.67 -8.29
C ALA A 274 -4.72 5.00 -8.05
N VAL A 275 -5.32 6.07 -8.56
CA VAL A 275 -4.95 7.45 -8.24
C VAL A 275 -6.18 8.14 -7.69
N LEU A 276 -6.05 8.69 -6.48
CA LEU A 276 -7.08 9.50 -5.83
C LEU A 276 -6.69 10.96 -5.90
N LYS A 277 -7.70 11.84 -5.95
CA LYS A 277 -7.50 13.30 -5.87
C LYS A 277 -8.52 13.92 -4.93
N LYS A 278 -8.11 15.03 -4.30
CA LYS A 278 -8.94 15.75 -3.34
C LYS A 278 -10.16 16.38 -4.00
N SER A 279 -10.00 16.99 -5.18
CA SER A 279 -11.07 17.62 -5.95
C SER A 279 -10.77 17.70 -7.44
#